data_f86a18ec4a315b2089675509d49be773
#
_entry.id   f86a18ec4a315b2089675509d49be773
#
_cell.length_a   1.000
_cell.length_b   1.000
_cell.length_c   1.000
_cell.angle_alpha   90.00
_cell.angle_beta   90.00
_cell.angle_gamma   90.00
#
_symmetry.space_group_name_H-M   'P 1'
#
loop_
_entity.id
_entity.type
_entity.pdbx_description
1 polymer ?
#
loop_
_entity_poly.entity_id
_entity_poly.type
_entity_poly.pdbx_seq_one_letter_code
_entity_poly.pdbx_strand_id
1 'polypeptide(L)'
;MNIIKSICVAFSMYSKIPMPRVEWNEKNMKYAMCFFPLVGAVIGGLMLLVRFLCGRFGFNTSVYAVVMTAFPVLVSGGIHTDGFIDTVDALSSYGDKEKKLEILKDPHTGAFAIIGAVMYYLLFFGFMTEIWDIKATIAVSVGFVLSRSLSGLAIGIFKCAKNSGLLYTFKSAAHKKTIVTVMILYIALCVAMLCFTDVYGLGTICAAVISFLWYRHVTYSKFGGITGDIAGYFVCICEVLCVIFGGVLCVLL
;
A
#
# COMPACT_ATOMS: atom_id res chain seq x y z
N MET A 1 21.61 18.60 1.63
CA MET A 1 20.43 17.73 1.38
C MET A 1 19.42 18.00 2.47
N ASN A 2 18.21 18.42 2.16
CA ASN A 2 17.23 18.73 3.21
C ASN A 2 16.29 17.51 3.40
N ILE A 3 16.76 16.54 4.17
CA ILE A 3 16.03 15.30 4.47
C ILE A 3 14.64 15.59 5.02
N ILE A 4 14.52 16.58 5.92
CA ILE A 4 13.24 16.98 6.52
C ILE A 4 12.21 17.41 5.45
N LYS A 5 12.65 18.20 4.45
CA LYS A 5 11.75 18.60 3.36
C LYS A 5 11.30 17.41 2.51
N SER A 6 12.17 16.43 2.25
CA SER A 6 11.78 15.19 1.54
C SER A 6 10.80 14.33 2.35
N ILE A 7 10.94 14.27 3.69
CA ILE A 7 9.95 13.63 4.57
C ILE A 7 8.61 14.35 4.48
N CYS A 8 8.59 15.70 4.60
CA CYS A 8 7.37 16.49 4.49
C CYS A 8 6.67 16.24 3.14
N VAL A 9 7.42 16.21 2.02
CA VAL A 9 6.86 15.90 0.69
C VAL A 9 6.24 14.50 0.66
N ALA A 10 6.94 13.48 1.19
CA ALA A 10 6.43 12.11 1.21
C ALA A 10 5.12 12.00 2.02
N PHE A 11 5.11 12.54 3.24
CA PHE A 11 3.92 12.49 4.10
C PHE A 11 2.77 13.32 3.55
N SER A 12 3.04 14.52 3.00
CA SER A 12 2.01 15.35 2.36
C SER A 12 1.39 14.68 1.13
N MET A 13 2.15 13.84 0.42
CA MET A 13 1.70 13.13 -0.77
C MET A 13 0.89 11.89 -0.44
N TYR A 14 1.34 11.10 0.55
CA TYR A 14 0.84 9.76 0.81
C TYR A 14 0.05 9.63 2.11
N SER A 15 -0.21 10.75 2.81
CA SER A 15 -1.00 10.74 4.04
C SER A 15 -1.76 12.05 4.26
N LYS A 16 -2.75 12.01 5.15
CA LYS A 16 -3.45 13.18 5.69
C LYS A 16 -2.79 13.74 6.95
N ILE A 17 -1.66 13.20 7.36
CA ILE A 17 -0.92 13.70 8.51
C ILE A 17 -0.47 15.12 8.22
N PRO A 18 -0.81 16.11 9.08
CA PRO A 18 -0.44 17.50 8.86
C PRO A 18 1.08 17.68 8.79
N MET A 19 1.57 18.22 7.68
CA MET A 19 2.97 18.52 7.46
C MET A 19 3.18 20.00 7.17
N PRO A 20 4.33 20.57 7.51
CA PRO A 20 4.70 21.91 7.07
C PRO A 20 4.64 22.03 5.55
N ARG A 21 4.15 23.15 5.04
CA ARG A 21 4.11 23.41 3.59
C ARG A 21 5.52 23.50 3.04
N VAL A 22 5.84 22.66 2.07
CA VAL A 22 7.12 22.61 1.38
C VAL A 22 6.88 22.64 -0.11
N GLU A 23 7.70 23.42 -0.83
CA GLU A 23 7.65 23.42 -2.30
C GLU A 23 8.02 22.06 -2.89
N TRP A 24 7.21 21.61 -3.85
CA TRP A 24 7.43 20.36 -4.59
C TRP A 24 8.32 20.63 -5.81
N ASN A 25 9.59 20.86 -5.54
CA ASN A 25 10.62 21.01 -6.56
C ASN A 25 11.50 19.77 -6.65
N GLU A 26 12.24 19.62 -7.75
CA GLU A 26 13.10 18.44 -8.00
C GLU A 26 14.04 18.13 -6.82
N LYS A 27 14.59 19.15 -6.17
CA LYS A 27 15.51 19.00 -5.04
C LYS A 27 14.84 18.34 -3.83
N ASN A 28 13.59 18.70 -3.50
CA ASN A 28 12.84 18.18 -2.37
C ASN A 28 12.19 16.82 -2.69
N MET A 29 11.82 16.59 -3.96
CA MET A 29 11.21 15.35 -4.46
C MET A 29 12.24 14.22 -4.63
N LYS A 30 13.51 14.56 -4.85
CA LYS A 30 14.59 13.62 -5.19
C LYS A 30 14.68 12.37 -4.30
N TYR A 31 14.41 12.52 -3.01
CA TYR A 31 14.48 11.44 -2.01
C TYR A 31 13.14 11.17 -1.31
N ALA A 32 12.05 11.83 -1.71
CA ALA A 32 10.77 11.69 -1.04
C ALA A 32 10.28 10.23 -1.00
N MET A 33 10.46 9.48 -2.11
CA MET A 33 10.11 8.05 -2.16
C MET A 33 10.82 7.20 -1.11
N CYS A 34 12.02 7.57 -0.66
CA CYS A 34 12.73 6.84 0.40
C CYS A 34 11.97 6.84 1.74
N PHE A 35 11.05 7.77 1.94
CA PHE A 35 10.26 7.91 3.16
C PHE A 35 8.83 7.38 3.03
N PHE A 36 8.45 6.87 1.86
CA PHE A 36 7.14 6.28 1.64
C PHE A 36 6.84 5.09 2.57
N PRO A 37 7.76 4.16 2.84
CA PRO A 37 7.55 3.08 3.81
C PRO A 37 7.27 3.56 5.24
N LEU A 38 7.73 4.76 5.63
CA LEU A 38 7.45 5.31 6.95
C LEU A 38 5.97 5.65 7.16
N VAL A 39 5.23 6.00 6.10
CA VAL A 39 3.77 6.14 6.17
C VAL A 39 3.14 4.79 6.56
N GLY A 40 3.63 3.69 5.99
CA GLY A 40 3.24 2.34 6.39
C GLY A 40 3.58 2.02 7.85
N ALA A 41 4.75 2.47 8.33
CA ALA A 41 5.15 2.29 9.72
C ALA A 41 4.23 3.05 10.70
N VAL A 42 3.76 4.25 10.31
CA VAL A 42 2.76 4.98 11.12
C VAL A 42 1.44 4.21 11.16
N ILE A 43 0.94 3.73 10.02
CA ILE A 43 -0.29 2.92 9.97
C ILE A 43 -0.14 1.68 10.84
N GLY A 44 0.92 0.89 10.64
CA GLY A 44 1.19 -0.32 11.42
C GLY A 44 1.32 -0.04 12.93
N GLY A 45 2.02 1.04 13.31
CA GLY A 45 2.14 1.47 14.71
C GLY A 45 0.80 1.85 15.33
N LEU A 46 -0.06 2.58 14.60
CA LEU A 46 -1.42 2.90 15.03
C LEU A 46 -2.28 1.64 15.17
N MET A 47 -2.13 0.67 14.27
CA MET A 47 -2.84 -0.61 14.37
C MET A 47 -2.46 -1.36 15.65
N LEU A 48 -1.17 -1.43 16.00
CA LEU A 48 -0.71 -2.02 17.26
C LEU A 48 -1.25 -1.28 18.48
N LEU A 49 -1.29 0.06 18.43
CA LEU A 49 -1.87 0.88 19.48
C LEU A 49 -3.38 0.59 19.66
N VAL A 50 -4.14 0.54 18.56
CA VAL A 50 -5.58 0.20 18.59
C VAL A 50 -5.79 -1.20 19.16
N ARG A 51 -4.97 -2.19 18.75
CA ARG A 51 -5.02 -3.55 19.30
C ARG A 51 -4.82 -3.54 20.83
N PHE A 52 -3.82 -2.79 21.30
CA PHE A 52 -3.54 -2.63 22.72
C PHE A 52 -4.72 -1.99 23.47
N LEU A 53 -5.26 -0.88 22.95
CA LEU A 53 -6.38 -0.16 23.55
C LEU A 53 -7.66 -1.00 23.57
N CYS A 54 -7.98 -1.69 22.49
CA CYS A 54 -9.14 -2.60 22.44
C CYS A 54 -9.03 -3.72 23.48
N GLY A 55 -7.85 -4.33 23.62
CA GLY A 55 -7.60 -5.32 24.65
C GLY A 55 -7.69 -4.74 26.07
N ARG A 56 -7.19 -3.52 26.28
CA ARG A 56 -7.20 -2.85 27.61
C ARG A 56 -8.60 -2.45 28.07
N PHE A 57 -9.46 -2.03 27.15
CA PHE A 57 -10.82 -1.57 27.43
C PHE A 57 -11.90 -2.63 27.20
N GLY A 58 -11.54 -3.84 26.79
CA GLY A 58 -12.47 -4.95 26.60
C GLY A 58 -13.40 -4.79 25.38
N PHE A 59 -12.99 -4.03 24.35
CA PHE A 59 -13.74 -3.99 23.11
C PHE A 59 -13.68 -5.35 22.39
N ASN A 60 -14.78 -5.69 21.72
CA ASN A 60 -14.87 -6.93 20.96
C ASN A 60 -14.08 -6.85 19.63
N THR A 61 -13.86 -8.01 19.00
CA THR A 61 -13.12 -8.12 17.75
C THR A 61 -13.77 -7.36 16.60
N SER A 62 -15.10 -7.20 16.59
CA SER A 62 -15.79 -6.47 15.52
C SER A 62 -15.47 -4.97 15.55
N VAL A 63 -15.45 -4.34 16.75
CA VAL A 63 -15.05 -2.93 16.91
C VAL A 63 -13.59 -2.74 16.50
N TYR A 64 -12.72 -3.63 16.96
CA TYR A 64 -11.32 -3.67 16.55
C TYR A 64 -11.19 -3.74 15.03
N ALA A 65 -11.87 -4.70 14.37
CA ALA A 65 -11.78 -4.90 12.93
C ALA A 65 -12.30 -3.69 12.13
N VAL A 66 -13.39 -3.02 12.57
CA VAL A 66 -13.89 -1.79 11.93
C VAL A 66 -12.82 -0.70 11.96
N VAL A 67 -12.22 -0.47 13.13
CA VAL A 67 -11.18 0.56 13.29
C VAL A 67 -9.97 0.23 12.43
N MET A 68 -9.51 -1.04 12.45
CA MET A 68 -8.35 -1.50 11.66
C MET A 68 -8.58 -1.41 10.15
N THR A 69 -9.83 -1.59 9.70
CA THR A 69 -10.20 -1.43 8.28
C THR A 69 -10.23 0.05 7.87
N ALA A 70 -10.69 0.93 8.75
CA ALA A 70 -10.80 2.36 8.48
C ALA A 70 -9.45 3.10 8.54
N PHE A 71 -8.55 2.70 9.44
CA PHE A 71 -7.30 3.42 9.70
C PHE A 71 -6.40 3.63 8.48
N PRO A 72 -6.13 2.62 7.64
CA PRO A 72 -5.29 2.80 6.45
C PRO A 72 -5.84 3.88 5.52
N VAL A 73 -7.18 3.94 5.36
CA VAL A 73 -7.86 4.94 4.53
C VAL A 73 -7.77 6.33 5.16
N LEU A 74 -8.07 6.44 6.46
CA LEU A 74 -8.03 7.72 7.18
C LEU A 74 -6.62 8.32 7.18
N VAL A 75 -5.60 7.51 7.45
CA VAL A 75 -4.21 7.97 7.48
C VAL A 75 -3.70 8.32 6.09
N SER A 76 -3.95 7.49 5.08
CA SER A 76 -3.51 7.75 3.69
C SER A 76 -4.36 8.80 2.98
N GLY A 77 -5.54 9.13 3.53
CA GLY A 77 -6.52 10.00 2.88
C GLY A 77 -7.14 9.39 1.63
N GLY A 78 -7.12 8.05 1.52
CA GLY A 78 -7.74 7.31 0.44
C GLY A 78 -6.95 7.25 -0.87
N ILE A 79 -5.77 7.86 -0.97
CA ILE A 79 -5.02 7.94 -2.24
C ILE A 79 -4.73 6.57 -2.88
N HIS A 80 -4.47 5.55 -2.07
CA HIS A 80 -4.23 4.20 -2.60
C HIS A 80 -5.52 3.50 -2.96
N THR A 81 -6.58 3.74 -2.19
CA THR A 81 -7.92 3.21 -2.46
C THR A 81 -8.51 3.82 -3.73
N ASP A 82 -8.29 5.10 -3.98
CA ASP A 82 -8.65 5.79 -5.22
C ASP A 82 -8.00 5.08 -6.42
N GLY A 83 -6.69 4.93 -6.41
CA GLY A 83 -5.98 4.19 -7.45
C GLY A 83 -6.41 2.71 -7.57
N PHE A 84 -6.82 2.08 -6.46
CA PHE A 84 -7.39 0.72 -6.49
C PHE A 84 -8.72 0.70 -7.25
N ILE A 85 -9.63 1.60 -6.93
CA ILE A 85 -10.96 1.74 -7.54
C ILE A 85 -10.82 1.98 -9.05
N ASP A 86 -10.01 2.94 -9.46
CA ASP A 86 -9.77 3.28 -10.86
C ASP A 86 -9.16 2.13 -11.64
N THR A 87 -8.19 1.42 -11.01
CA THR A 87 -7.55 0.27 -11.65
C THR A 87 -8.50 -0.90 -11.81
N VAL A 88 -9.39 -1.16 -10.83
CA VAL A 88 -10.43 -2.20 -10.93
C VAL A 88 -11.39 -1.88 -12.06
N ASP A 89 -11.82 -0.62 -12.19
CA ASP A 89 -12.69 -0.20 -13.29
C ASP A 89 -12.04 -0.41 -14.66
N ALA A 90 -10.79 0.04 -14.80
CA ALA A 90 -10.01 -0.15 -16.02
C ALA A 90 -9.78 -1.63 -16.36
N LEU A 91 -9.53 -2.48 -15.36
CA LEU A 91 -9.34 -3.92 -15.56
C LEU A 91 -10.63 -4.62 -16.00
N SER A 92 -11.77 -4.17 -15.50
CA SER A 92 -13.10 -4.72 -15.82
C SER A 92 -13.56 -4.37 -17.24
N SER A 93 -12.92 -3.38 -17.87
CA SER A 93 -13.19 -3.05 -19.28
C SER A 93 -12.60 -4.07 -20.23
N TYR A 94 -13.28 -4.35 -21.34
CA TYR A 94 -12.79 -5.21 -22.43
C TYR A 94 -11.84 -4.49 -23.40
N GLY A 95 -11.51 -3.22 -23.15
CA GLY A 95 -10.66 -2.40 -24.02
C GLY A 95 -9.20 -2.83 -24.04
N ASP A 96 -8.48 -2.33 -25.04
CA ASP A 96 -7.02 -2.43 -25.16
C ASP A 96 -6.29 -1.61 -24.06
N LYS A 97 -4.97 -1.53 -24.15
CA LYS A 97 -4.14 -0.81 -23.16
C LYS A 97 -4.43 0.68 -23.16
N GLU A 98 -4.60 1.26 -24.32
CA GLU A 98 -4.91 2.67 -24.54
C GLU A 98 -6.23 3.04 -23.87
N LYS A 99 -7.28 2.24 -24.12
CA LYS A 99 -8.60 2.44 -23.50
C LYS A 99 -8.57 2.30 -21.98
N LYS A 100 -7.84 1.30 -21.45
CA LYS A 100 -7.64 1.15 -20.01
C LYS A 100 -6.94 2.35 -19.38
N LEU A 101 -5.93 2.90 -20.07
CA LEU A 101 -5.25 4.12 -19.63
C LEU A 101 -6.11 5.38 -19.74
N GLU A 102 -7.13 5.41 -20.60
CA GLU A 102 -8.15 6.47 -20.64
C GLU A 102 -9.08 6.38 -19.42
N ILE A 103 -9.57 5.19 -19.10
CA ILE A 103 -10.45 4.96 -17.93
C ILE A 103 -9.77 5.41 -16.63
N LEU A 104 -8.47 5.15 -16.44
CA LEU A 104 -7.70 5.66 -15.29
C LEU A 104 -7.69 7.20 -15.18
N LYS A 105 -8.18 7.93 -16.17
CA LYS A 105 -8.27 9.40 -16.14
C LYS A 105 -9.71 9.90 -16.08
N ASP A 106 -10.68 9.00 -16.20
CA ASP A 106 -12.09 9.35 -16.15
C ASP A 106 -12.47 9.68 -14.69
N PRO A 107 -13.01 10.87 -14.41
CA PRO A 107 -13.45 11.23 -13.07
C PRO A 107 -14.73 10.48 -12.63
N HIS A 108 -15.38 9.72 -13.52
CA HIS A 108 -16.58 8.97 -13.20
C HIS A 108 -16.23 7.55 -12.76
N THR A 109 -16.81 7.13 -11.67
CA THR A 109 -16.60 5.79 -11.11
C THR A 109 -17.61 4.81 -11.71
N GLY A 110 -17.13 3.74 -12.34
CA GLY A 110 -17.98 2.68 -12.91
C GLY A 110 -18.56 1.73 -11.85
N ALA A 111 -19.58 0.97 -12.24
CA ALA A 111 -20.21 0.00 -11.34
C ALA A 111 -19.23 -1.08 -10.83
N PHE A 112 -18.32 -1.54 -11.68
CA PHE A 112 -17.32 -2.55 -11.30
C PHE A 112 -16.31 -2.03 -10.28
N ALA A 113 -15.97 -0.75 -10.33
CA ALA A 113 -15.15 -0.09 -9.34
C ALA A 113 -15.80 -0.12 -7.94
N ILE A 114 -17.11 0.18 -7.88
CA ILE A 114 -17.90 0.13 -6.64
C ILE A 114 -17.96 -1.30 -6.09
N ILE A 115 -18.27 -2.28 -6.94
CA ILE A 115 -18.28 -3.71 -6.55
C ILE A 115 -16.91 -4.11 -6.00
N GLY A 116 -15.82 -3.75 -6.68
CA GLY A 116 -14.46 -4.04 -6.24
C GLY A 116 -14.13 -3.41 -4.89
N ALA A 117 -14.52 -2.16 -4.67
CA ALA A 117 -14.33 -1.47 -3.40
C ALA A 117 -15.10 -2.16 -2.25
N VAL A 118 -16.37 -2.51 -2.48
CA VAL A 118 -17.19 -3.23 -1.49
C VAL A 118 -16.54 -4.57 -1.15
N MET A 119 -16.15 -5.36 -2.16
CA MET A 119 -15.47 -6.65 -1.93
C MET A 119 -14.15 -6.50 -1.17
N TYR A 120 -13.35 -5.48 -1.51
CA TYR A 120 -12.11 -5.18 -0.80
C TYR A 120 -12.35 -4.94 0.69
N TYR A 121 -13.30 -4.06 1.04
CA TYR A 121 -13.59 -3.74 2.44
C TYR A 121 -14.25 -4.89 3.19
N LEU A 122 -15.12 -5.67 2.55
CA LEU A 122 -15.72 -6.86 3.16
C LEU A 122 -14.66 -7.92 3.49
N LEU A 123 -13.73 -8.18 2.57
CA LEU A 123 -12.64 -9.12 2.80
C LEU A 123 -11.70 -8.59 3.89
N PHE A 124 -11.32 -7.32 3.82
CA PHE A 124 -10.44 -6.73 4.83
C PHE A 124 -11.06 -6.80 6.22
N PHE A 125 -12.31 -6.35 6.37
CA PHE A 125 -13.04 -6.39 7.63
C PHE A 125 -13.22 -7.83 8.12
N GLY A 126 -13.74 -8.72 7.27
CA GLY A 126 -14.05 -10.10 7.64
C GLY A 126 -12.85 -10.87 8.15
N PHE A 127 -11.71 -10.81 7.44
CA PHE A 127 -10.50 -11.48 7.93
C PHE A 127 -9.82 -10.74 9.09
N MET A 128 -10.02 -9.43 9.22
CA MET A 128 -9.52 -8.68 10.37
C MET A 128 -10.23 -9.06 11.68
N THR A 129 -11.48 -9.56 11.65
CA THR A 129 -12.17 -10.07 12.85
C THR A 129 -11.49 -11.29 13.46
N GLU A 130 -10.77 -12.07 12.64
CA GLU A 130 -10.05 -13.27 13.08
C GLU A 130 -8.67 -12.93 13.66
N ILE A 131 -8.10 -11.75 13.35
CA ILE A 131 -6.74 -11.36 13.77
C ILE A 131 -6.78 -10.76 15.17
N TRP A 132 -6.71 -11.63 16.19
CA TRP A 132 -6.58 -11.21 17.59
C TRP A 132 -5.24 -11.61 18.22
N ASP A 133 -4.51 -12.54 17.62
CA ASP A 133 -3.15 -12.89 18.05
C ASP A 133 -2.20 -11.71 17.84
N ILE A 134 -1.31 -11.47 18.82
CA ILE A 134 -0.38 -10.33 18.78
C ILE A 134 0.67 -10.48 17.67
N LYS A 135 1.15 -11.71 17.41
CA LYS A 135 2.14 -11.94 16.35
C LYS A 135 1.52 -11.78 14.98
N ALA A 136 0.26 -12.22 14.80
CA ALA A 136 -0.52 -11.97 13.59
C ALA A 136 -0.72 -10.46 13.36
N THR A 137 -1.08 -9.72 14.42
CA THR A 137 -1.22 -8.26 14.35
C THR A 137 0.10 -7.57 13.98
N ILE A 138 1.23 -7.99 14.56
CA ILE A 138 2.56 -7.47 14.21
C ILE A 138 2.88 -7.80 12.74
N ALA A 139 2.64 -9.03 12.29
CA ALA A 139 2.92 -9.45 10.92
C ALA A 139 2.14 -8.61 9.89
N VAL A 140 0.84 -8.38 10.10
CA VAL A 140 0.01 -7.50 9.26
C VAL A 140 0.50 -6.06 9.34
N SER A 141 0.86 -5.56 10.53
CA SER A 141 1.39 -4.19 10.71
C SER A 141 2.69 -3.97 9.93
N VAL A 142 3.60 -4.96 9.92
CA VAL A 142 4.81 -4.95 9.09
C VAL A 142 4.47 -5.03 7.60
N GLY A 143 3.38 -5.71 7.25
CA GLY A 143 2.83 -5.78 5.88
C GLY A 143 2.56 -4.40 5.27
N PHE A 144 2.14 -3.39 6.07
CA PHE A 144 1.96 -2.01 5.60
C PHE A 144 3.27 -1.31 5.22
N VAL A 145 4.36 -1.64 5.91
CA VAL A 145 5.70 -1.16 5.54
C VAL A 145 6.19 -1.86 4.29
N LEU A 146 5.99 -3.18 4.23
CA LEU A 146 6.43 -4.04 3.14
C LEU A 146 5.73 -3.70 1.82
N SER A 147 4.40 -3.48 1.84
CA SER A 147 3.63 -3.09 0.64
C SER A 147 4.15 -1.80 0.02
N ARG A 148 4.44 -0.79 0.83
CA ARG A 148 4.99 0.49 0.38
C ARG A 148 6.44 0.37 -0.08
N SER A 149 7.23 -0.47 0.57
CA SER A 149 8.61 -0.74 0.15
C SER A 149 8.65 -1.41 -1.22
N LEU A 150 7.79 -2.40 -1.46
CA LEU A 150 7.67 -3.08 -2.75
C LEU A 150 7.11 -2.15 -3.83
N SER A 151 6.12 -1.30 -3.51
CA SER A 151 5.61 -0.29 -4.43
C SER A 151 6.71 0.71 -4.82
N GLY A 152 7.47 1.21 -3.85
CA GLY A 152 8.61 2.10 -4.08
C GLY A 152 9.72 1.45 -4.91
N LEU A 153 10.00 0.16 -4.68
CA LEU A 153 10.92 -0.63 -5.50
C LEU A 153 10.43 -0.72 -6.94
N ALA A 154 9.14 -1.04 -7.14
CA ALA A 154 8.53 -1.14 -8.48
C ALA A 154 8.61 0.21 -9.23
N ILE A 155 8.35 1.35 -8.55
CA ILE A 155 8.54 2.68 -9.15
C ILE A 155 9.98 2.89 -9.59
N GLY A 156 10.96 2.39 -8.83
CA GLY A 156 12.36 2.44 -9.20
C GLY A 156 12.74 1.60 -10.42
N ILE A 157 12.11 0.43 -10.62
CA ILE A 157 12.54 -0.57 -11.62
C ILE A 157 11.59 -0.74 -12.81
N PHE A 158 10.26 -0.56 -12.65
CA PHE A 158 9.29 -0.76 -13.73
C PHE A 158 9.29 0.43 -14.70
N LYS A 159 8.91 0.20 -15.97
CA LYS A 159 8.71 1.26 -16.94
C LYS A 159 7.42 2.02 -16.65
N CYS A 160 7.40 3.34 -16.88
CA CYS A 160 6.15 4.10 -16.86
C CYS A 160 5.29 3.76 -18.07
N ALA A 161 3.97 3.71 -17.89
CA ALA A 161 3.01 3.53 -18.97
C ALA A 161 2.92 4.79 -19.85
N LYS A 162 3.17 5.98 -19.27
CA LYS A 162 3.12 7.28 -19.95
C LYS A 162 4.32 8.13 -19.53
N ASN A 163 4.76 9.02 -20.42
CA ASN A 163 5.84 9.99 -20.15
C ASN A 163 5.27 11.31 -19.57
N SER A 164 4.21 11.23 -18.77
CA SER A 164 3.52 12.37 -18.16
C SER A 164 2.82 11.96 -16.87
N GLY A 165 2.42 12.93 -16.08
CA GLY A 165 1.70 12.74 -14.82
C GLY A 165 2.62 12.70 -13.60
N LEU A 166 2.00 12.69 -12.41
CA LEU A 166 2.67 12.86 -11.13
C LEU A 166 3.76 11.80 -10.89
N LEU A 167 3.45 10.51 -11.13
CA LEU A 167 4.42 9.42 -10.98
C LEU A 167 5.64 9.61 -11.88
N TYR A 168 5.43 10.01 -13.14
CA TYR A 168 6.54 10.26 -14.06
C TYR A 168 7.42 11.40 -13.58
N THR A 169 6.81 12.51 -13.11
CA THR A 169 7.54 13.65 -12.53
C THR A 169 8.38 13.23 -11.31
N PHE A 170 7.79 12.47 -10.38
CA PHE A 170 8.53 11.93 -9.24
C PHE A 170 9.66 11.00 -9.64
N LYS A 171 9.39 10.12 -10.60
CA LYS A 171 10.40 9.16 -11.08
C LYS A 171 11.55 9.84 -11.83
N SER A 172 11.27 10.88 -12.61
CA SER A 172 12.30 11.65 -13.33
C SER A 172 13.18 12.47 -12.39
N ALA A 173 12.59 13.06 -11.34
CA ALA A 173 13.33 13.79 -10.30
C ALA A 173 14.10 12.87 -9.33
N ALA A 174 13.73 11.59 -9.27
CA ALA A 174 14.20 10.63 -8.29
C ALA A 174 15.65 10.17 -8.52
N HIS A 175 16.42 10.04 -7.45
CA HIS A 175 17.72 9.37 -7.52
C HIS A 175 17.53 7.85 -7.46
N LYS A 176 17.31 7.25 -8.63
CA LYS A 176 16.92 5.84 -8.81
C LYS A 176 17.73 4.85 -7.98
N LYS A 177 19.07 4.94 -8.00
CA LYS A 177 19.95 4.02 -7.26
C LYS A 177 19.67 4.08 -5.75
N THR A 178 19.58 5.30 -5.18
CA THR A 178 19.30 5.48 -3.75
C THR A 178 17.93 4.91 -3.37
N ILE A 179 16.89 5.20 -4.17
CA ILE A 179 15.55 4.69 -3.88
C ILE A 179 15.55 3.16 -3.87
N VAL A 180 16.09 2.52 -4.91
CA VAL A 180 16.15 1.06 -5.00
C VAL A 180 16.91 0.47 -3.80
N THR A 181 18.08 1.03 -3.44
CA THR A 181 18.84 0.56 -2.28
C THR A 181 18.07 0.70 -0.98
N VAL A 182 17.43 1.86 -0.75
CA VAL A 182 16.64 2.11 0.46
C VAL A 182 15.43 1.17 0.54
N MET A 183 14.73 0.94 -0.58
CA MET A 183 13.61 -0.01 -0.61
C MET A 183 14.05 -1.44 -0.29
N ILE A 184 15.20 -1.88 -0.83
CA ILE A 184 15.77 -3.20 -0.50
C ILE A 184 16.10 -3.29 0.99
N LEU A 185 16.66 -2.25 1.59
CA LEU A 185 16.95 -2.22 3.03
C LEU A 185 15.67 -2.31 3.88
N TYR A 186 14.60 -1.57 3.50
CA TYR A 186 13.30 -1.71 4.18
C TYR A 186 12.71 -3.11 4.04
N ILE A 187 12.76 -3.71 2.84
CA ILE A 187 12.28 -5.07 2.60
C ILE A 187 13.07 -6.06 3.47
N ALA A 188 14.39 -5.95 3.51
CA ALA A 188 15.23 -6.82 4.35
C ALA A 188 14.90 -6.67 5.84
N LEU A 189 14.68 -5.44 6.31
CA LEU A 189 14.26 -5.16 7.69
C LEU A 189 12.88 -5.76 7.98
N CYS A 190 11.91 -5.58 7.08
CA CYS A 190 10.57 -6.19 7.22
C CYS A 190 10.67 -7.72 7.30
N VAL A 191 11.41 -8.35 6.40
CA VAL A 191 11.61 -9.81 6.42
C VAL A 191 12.25 -10.26 7.74
N ALA A 192 13.28 -9.56 8.22
CA ALA A 192 13.90 -9.85 9.51
C ALA A 192 12.91 -9.74 10.68
N MET A 193 12.06 -8.70 10.69
CA MET A 193 11.00 -8.56 11.71
C MET A 193 9.95 -9.68 11.61
N LEU A 194 9.55 -10.07 10.41
CA LEU A 194 8.56 -11.12 10.17
C LEU A 194 9.05 -12.49 10.62
N CYS A 195 10.36 -12.76 10.61
CA CYS A 195 10.93 -14.00 11.17
C CYS A 195 10.64 -14.20 12.66
N PHE A 196 10.32 -13.13 13.42
CA PHE A 196 9.94 -13.21 14.83
C PHE A 196 8.43 -13.41 15.06
N THR A 197 7.63 -13.48 14.00
CA THR A 197 6.17 -13.66 14.07
C THR A 197 5.72 -15.05 13.63
N ASP A 198 6.61 -16.02 13.67
CA ASP A 198 6.37 -17.43 13.35
C ASP A 198 5.71 -17.59 11.96
N VAL A 199 4.71 -18.44 11.86
CA VAL A 199 3.98 -18.75 10.63
C VAL A 199 3.24 -17.52 10.04
N TYR A 200 2.82 -16.57 10.87
CA TYR A 200 2.15 -15.34 10.40
C TYR A 200 3.09 -14.48 9.54
N GLY A 201 4.37 -14.43 9.91
CA GLY A 201 5.38 -13.75 9.11
C GLY A 201 5.59 -14.42 7.75
N LEU A 202 5.63 -15.74 7.72
CA LEU A 202 5.69 -16.49 6.46
C LEU A 202 4.45 -16.21 5.58
N GLY A 203 3.25 -16.21 6.18
CA GLY A 203 2.01 -15.85 5.49
C GLY A 203 2.07 -14.44 4.88
N THR A 204 2.55 -13.45 5.64
CA THR A 204 2.72 -12.07 5.16
C THR A 204 3.74 -11.99 4.02
N ILE A 205 4.86 -12.71 4.09
CA ILE A 205 5.86 -12.78 3.01
C ILE A 205 5.25 -13.41 1.76
N CYS A 206 4.54 -14.52 1.90
CA CYS A 206 3.85 -15.18 0.78
C CYS A 206 2.83 -14.23 0.12
N ALA A 207 1.99 -13.56 0.92
CA ALA A 207 1.03 -12.57 0.43
C ALA A 207 1.72 -11.44 -0.37
N ALA A 208 2.83 -10.91 0.16
CA ALA A 208 3.60 -9.86 -0.49
C ALA A 208 4.24 -10.31 -1.81
N VAL A 209 4.79 -11.53 -1.86
CA VAL A 209 5.37 -12.11 -3.09
C VAL A 209 4.29 -12.35 -4.14
N ILE A 210 3.16 -12.96 -3.77
CA ILE A 210 2.05 -13.24 -4.69
C ILE A 210 1.51 -11.92 -5.27
N SER A 211 1.26 -10.93 -4.39
CA SER A 211 0.76 -9.62 -4.83
C SER A 211 1.76 -8.89 -5.74
N PHE A 212 3.06 -8.98 -5.48
CA PHE A 212 4.09 -8.33 -6.31
C PHE A 212 4.23 -8.98 -7.69
N LEU A 213 4.14 -10.31 -7.77
CA LEU A 213 4.14 -11.03 -9.05
C LEU A 213 2.89 -10.69 -9.86
N TRP A 214 1.71 -10.67 -9.21
CA TRP A 214 0.47 -10.24 -9.82
C TRP A 214 0.55 -8.79 -10.33
N TYR A 215 1.05 -7.89 -9.49
CA TYR A 215 1.27 -6.48 -9.84
C TYR A 215 2.12 -6.32 -11.10
N ARG A 216 3.26 -7.03 -11.17
CA ARG A 216 4.11 -7.02 -12.35
C ARG A 216 3.37 -7.52 -13.59
N HIS A 217 2.63 -8.62 -13.44
CA HIS A 217 1.84 -9.18 -14.53
C HIS A 217 0.81 -8.18 -15.06
N VAL A 218 -0.02 -7.63 -14.18
CA VAL A 218 -1.06 -6.64 -14.54
C VAL A 218 -0.44 -5.40 -15.18
N THR A 219 0.59 -4.83 -14.56
CA THR A 219 1.28 -3.64 -15.04
C THR A 219 1.70 -3.76 -16.49
N TYR A 220 2.34 -4.86 -16.88
CA TYR A 220 2.87 -5.01 -18.24
C TYR A 220 1.87 -5.58 -19.24
N SER A 221 1.04 -6.55 -18.83
CA SER A 221 0.08 -7.18 -19.73
C SER A 221 -1.10 -6.28 -20.06
N LYS A 222 -1.60 -5.52 -19.07
CA LYS A 222 -2.84 -4.74 -19.19
C LYS A 222 -2.63 -3.26 -19.47
N PHE A 223 -1.51 -2.66 -19.02
CA PHE A 223 -1.26 -1.23 -19.12
C PHE A 223 0.05 -0.86 -19.83
N GLY A 224 0.94 -1.82 -20.09
CA GLY A 224 2.23 -1.60 -20.74
C GLY A 224 3.28 -0.89 -19.87
N GLY A 225 2.95 -0.54 -18.64
CA GLY A 225 3.82 0.12 -17.67
C GLY A 225 3.07 0.58 -16.42
N ILE A 226 3.79 1.19 -15.47
CA ILE A 226 3.25 1.63 -14.18
C ILE A 226 2.63 3.03 -14.29
N THR A 227 1.50 3.26 -13.56
CA THR A 227 0.94 4.57 -13.22
C THR A 227 0.84 4.72 -11.70
N GLY A 228 0.46 5.89 -11.22
CA GLY A 228 0.19 6.13 -9.79
C GLY A 228 -0.94 5.24 -9.27
N ASP A 229 -2.01 5.13 -10.06
CA ASP A 229 -3.21 4.37 -9.72
C ASP A 229 -2.91 2.88 -9.61
N ILE A 230 -2.17 2.31 -10.58
CA ILE A 230 -1.72 0.91 -10.55
C ILE A 230 -0.78 0.65 -9.37
N ALA A 231 0.03 1.65 -8.95
CA ALA A 231 0.85 1.52 -7.75
C ALA A 231 -0.01 1.54 -6.46
N GLY A 232 -1.07 2.36 -6.40
CA GLY A 232 -2.07 2.38 -5.33
C GLY A 232 -2.86 1.06 -5.27
N TYR A 233 -3.31 0.55 -6.42
CA TYR A 233 -3.93 -0.76 -6.57
C TYR A 233 -3.08 -1.87 -5.94
N PHE A 234 -1.79 -1.90 -6.27
CA PHE A 234 -0.88 -2.88 -5.70
C PHE A 234 -0.80 -2.78 -4.17
N VAL A 235 -0.69 -1.57 -3.60
CA VAL A 235 -0.64 -1.38 -2.15
C VAL A 235 -1.89 -2.00 -1.49
N CYS A 236 -3.09 -1.70 -2.02
CA CYS A 236 -4.34 -2.26 -1.49
C CYS A 236 -4.40 -3.78 -1.61
N ILE A 237 -4.05 -4.36 -2.78
CA ILE A 237 -4.01 -5.82 -2.97
C ILE A 237 -3.03 -6.48 -2.01
N CYS A 238 -1.84 -5.92 -1.83
CA CYS A 238 -0.83 -6.46 -0.91
C CYS A 238 -1.34 -6.44 0.53
N GLU A 239 -1.94 -5.33 0.96
CA GLU A 239 -2.47 -5.17 2.32
C GLU A 239 -3.64 -6.13 2.61
N VAL A 240 -4.61 -6.24 1.70
CA VAL A 240 -5.73 -7.17 1.91
C VAL A 240 -5.28 -8.62 1.89
N LEU A 241 -4.31 -8.99 1.05
CA LEU A 241 -3.74 -10.34 1.06
C LEU A 241 -2.98 -10.64 2.37
N CYS A 242 -2.24 -9.66 2.92
CA CYS A 242 -1.61 -9.82 4.24
C CYS A 242 -2.66 -10.08 5.34
N VAL A 243 -3.79 -9.37 5.29
CA VAL A 243 -4.91 -9.57 6.24
C VAL A 243 -5.57 -10.93 6.03
N ILE A 244 -5.84 -11.35 4.79
CA ILE A 244 -6.44 -12.66 4.47
C ILE A 244 -5.54 -13.79 4.97
N PHE A 245 -4.24 -13.77 4.65
CA PHE A 245 -3.31 -14.81 5.11
C PHE A 245 -3.18 -14.82 6.64
N GLY A 246 -3.12 -13.63 7.27
CA GLY A 246 -3.10 -13.52 8.73
C GLY A 246 -4.35 -14.10 9.38
N GLY A 247 -5.55 -13.74 8.89
CA GLY A 247 -6.82 -14.24 9.40
C GLY A 247 -7.00 -15.73 9.20
N VAL A 248 -6.68 -16.26 8.01
CA VAL A 248 -6.73 -17.70 7.73
C VAL A 248 -5.82 -18.48 8.69
N LEU A 249 -4.60 -18.00 8.93
CA LEU A 249 -3.67 -18.65 9.84
C LEU A 249 -4.13 -18.58 11.29
N CYS A 250 -4.82 -17.51 11.71
CA CYS A 250 -5.42 -17.43 13.06
C CYS A 250 -6.56 -18.44 13.27
N VAL A 251 -7.28 -18.82 12.21
CA VAL A 251 -8.36 -19.81 12.28
C VAL A 251 -7.81 -21.24 12.26
N LEU A 252 -6.70 -21.47 11.54
CA LEU A 252 -6.13 -22.82 11.36
C LEU A 252 -5.22 -23.28 12.51
N LEU A 253 -4.76 -22.35 13.35
CA LEU A 253 -3.83 -22.63 14.45
C LEU A 253 -4.46 -22.37 15.82
#